data_7187db1aa03e326e5ac616403d4da0f7
#
_entry.id   7187db1aa03e326e5ac616403d4da0f7
#
_cell.length_a   1.000
_cell.length_b   1.000
_cell.length_c   1.000
_cell.angle_alpha   90.00
_cell.angle_beta   90.00
_cell.angle_gamma   90.00
#
_symmetry.space_group_name_H-M   'P 1'
#
loop_
_entity.id
_entity.type
_entity.pdbx_description
1 polymer ?
#
loop_
_entity_poly.entity_id
_entity_poly.type
_entity_poly.pdbx_seq_one_letter_code
_entity_poly.pdbx_strand_id
1 'polypeptide(L)'
;MVQIVTVYPEADGESRLIDVTVDQFAEIIKHIGEGPTRLNQNPSPSVDDYHNASRFQYVVHLGGISEIEVADGTVKRLYAGDILIAQDTTGHGHITRGIGDESRVSMNVPLQEGSWLPRGR
;
A
#
# COMPACT_ATOMS: atom_id res chain seq x y z
N MET A 1 -11.29 -13.95 2.14
CA MET A 1 -11.59 -12.88 1.17
C MET A 1 -10.44 -11.90 1.17
N VAL A 2 -9.95 -11.50 -0.03
CA VAL A 2 -8.88 -10.51 -0.08
C VAL A 2 -9.39 -9.15 0.36
N GLN A 3 -8.51 -8.39 1.00
CA GLN A 3 -8.75 -6.98 1.24
C GLN A 3 -7.87 -6.15 0.31
N ILE A 4 -8.39 -5.05 -0.12
CA ILE A 4 -7.68 -4.07 -0.94
C ILE A 4 -7.83 -2.74 -0.23
N VAL A 5 -6.70 -2.09 0.07
CA VAL A 5 -6.70 -0.79 0.73
C VAL A 5 -5.81 0.16 -0.05
N THR A 6 -6.10 1.43 0.01
CA THR A 6 -5.18 2.45 -0.50
C THR A 6 -4.71 3.35 0.63
N VAL A 7 -3.42 3.70 0.58
CA VAL A 7 -2.82 4.74 1.42
C VAL A 7 -2.55 5.95 0.52
N TYR A 8 -3.07 7.11 0.91
CA TYR A 8 -3.00 8.32 0.09
C TYR A 8 -2.79 9.55 0.97
N PRO A 9 -2.17 10.62 0.43
CA PRO A 9 -1.97 11.84 1.21
C PRO A 9 -3.22 12.73 1.16
N GLU A 10 -3.63 13.21 2.32
CA GLU A 10 -4.66 14.26 2.42
C GLU A 10 -4.04 15.64 2.28
N ALA A 11 -4.89 16.66 2.14
CA ALA A 11 -4.45 18.04 1.96
C ALA A 11 -3.63 18.57 3.15
N ASP A 12 -3.80 18.02 4.35
CA ASP A 12 -3.04 18.39 5.54
C ASP A 12 -1.64 17.74 5.58
N GLY A 13 -1.29 16.94 4.58
CA GLY A 13 0.00 16.25 4.51
C GLY A 13 0.03 14.91 5.24
N GLU A 14 -1.06 14.52 5.87
CA GLU A 14 -1.14 13.21 6.54
C GLU A 14 -1.73 12.15 5.63
N SER A 15 -1.22 10.94 5.71
CA SER A 15 -1.76 9.82 4.97
C SER A 15 -3.02 9.28 5.63
N ARG A 16 -3.91 8.73 4.80
CA ARG A 16 -5.12 8.03 5.23
C ARG A 16 -5.19 6.67 4.55
N LEU A 17 -5.91 5.76 5.20
CA LEU A 17 -6.16 4.41 4.69
C LEU A 17 -7.66 4.24 4.46
N ILE A 18 -8.04 3.81 3.27
CA ILE A 18 -9.44 3.47 2.97
C ILE A 18 -9.53 2.15 2.23
N ASP A 19 -10.64 1.47 2.39
CA ASP A 19 -10.92 0.22 1.69
C ASP A 19 -11.29 0.49 0.22
N VAL A 20 -10.90 -0.43 -0.64
CA VAL A 20 -11.16 -0.37 -2.08
C VAL A 20 -11.85 -1.68 -2.48
N THR A 21 -12.92 -1.58 -3.25
CA THR A 21 -13.59 -2.79 -3.77
C THR A 21 -12.80 -3.40 -4.93
N VAL A 22 -13.09 -4.66 -5.24
CA VAL A 22 -12.48 -5.33 -6.40
C VAL A 22 -12.80 -4.57 -7.69
N ASP A 23 -14.05 -4.11 -7.85
CA ASP A 23 -14.44 -3.37 -9.05
C ASP A 23 -13.69 -2.04 -9.17
N GLN A 24 -13.51 -1.32 -8.06
CA GLN A 24 -12.73 -0.08 -8.04
C GLN A 24 -11.27 -0.35 -8.39
N PHE A 25 -10.70 -1.41 -7.85
CA PHE A 25 -9.32 -1.78 -8.14
C PHE A 25 -9.15 -2.17 -9.62
N ALA A 26 -10.12 -2.87 -10.20
CA ALA A 26 -10.10 -3.22 -11.62
C ALA A 26 -9.98 -1.98 -12.51
N GLU A 27 -10.59 -0.86 -12.13
CA GLU A 27 -10.44 0.39 -12.85
C GLU A 27 -9.04 1.00 -12.65
N ILE A 28 -8.52 0.93 -11.42
CA ILE A 28 -7.22 1.50 -11.09
C ILE A 28 -6.09 0.82 -11.87
N ILE A 29 -6.12 -0.51 -11.97
CA ILE A 29 -5.04 -1.25 -12.65
C ILE A 29 -4.99 -1.07 -14.16
N LYS A 30 -5.95 -0.36 -14.75
CA LYS A 30 -5.87 0.04 -16.16
C LYS A 30 -4.78 1.10 -16.39
N HIS A 31 -4.28 1.72 -15.32
CA HIS A 31 -3.35 2.82 -15.38
C HIS A 31 -1.95 2.41 -14.93
N ILE A 32 -1.42 1.37 -15.54
CA ILE A 32 -0.05 0.90 -15.26
C ILE A 32 0.95 1.99 -15.63
N GLY A 33 1.88 2.25 -14.72
CA GLY A 33 2.92 3.25 -14.90
C GLY A 33 4.17 2.69 -15.57
N GLU A 34 5.12 3.57 -15.81
CA GLU A 34 6.44 3.19 -16.33
C GLU A 34 7.29 2.62 -15.21
N GLY A 35 8.25 1.81 -15.59
CA GLY A 35 9.20 1.20 -14.68
C GLY A 35 8.92 -0.28 -14.46
N PRO A 36 9.81 -0.94 -13.72
CA PRO A 36 9.72 -2.38 -13.55
C PRO A 36 8.71 -2.78 -12.50
N THR A 37 8.08 -3.93 -12.72
CA THR A 37 7.47 -4.70 -11.63
C THR A 37 8.61 -5.28 -10.81
N ARG A 38 8.50 -5.20 -9.48
CA ARG A 38 9.54 -5.65 -8.56
C ARG A 38 9.02 -6.74 -7.66
N LEU A 39 9.87 -7.73 -7.40
CA LEU A 39 9.65 -8.72 -6.36
C LEU A 39 10.53 -8.33 -5.18
N ASN A 40 9.90 -8.06 -4.03
CA ASN A 40 10.61 -7.66 -2.82
C ASN A 40 10.48 -8.75 -1.76
N GLN A 41 11.57 -8.96 -1.03
CA GLN A 41 11.59 -9.81 0.14
C GLN A 41 12.24 -9.05 1.28
N ASN A 42 11.53 -8.92 2.40
CA ASN A 42 11.98 -8.16 3.56
C ASN A 42 11.91 -9.04 4.81
N PRO A 43 12.89 -8.91 5.71
CA PRO A 43 12.87 -9.68 6.94
C PRO A 43 11.72 -9.24 7.86
N SER A 44 11.30 -10.15 8.72
CA SER A 44 10.31 -9.88 9.75
C SER A 44 10.74 -10.57 11.04
N PRO A 45 10.49 -10.01 12.22
CA PRO A 45 9.78 -8.74 12.44
C PRO A 45 10.61 -7.52 12.05
N SER A 46 9.95 -6.42 11.73
CA SER A 46 10.62 -5.18 11.34
C SER A 46 9.70 -3.97 11.56
N VAL A 47 10.31 -2.79 11.63
CA VAL A 47 9.56 -1.52 11.69
C VAL A 47 10.25 -0.54 10.76
N ASP A 48 9.50 -0.05 9.78
CA ASP A 48 9.89 1.10 8.97
C ASP A 48 9.03 2.27 9.44
N ASP A 49 9.64 3.19 10.19
CA ASP A 49 8.96 4.36 10.73
C ASP A 49 8.44 5.23 9.58
N TYR A 50 7.76 6.31 9.89
CA TYR A 50 7.11 7.14 8.88
C TYR A 50 7.98 7.36 7.65
N HIS A 51 7.46 6.96 6.50
CA HIS A 51 8.13 7.10 5.22
C HIS A 51 7.09 7.18 4.11
N ASN A 52 7.49 7.73 2.98
CA ASN A 52 6.63 7.85 1.80
C ASN A 52 6.75 6.61 0.93
N ALA A 53 5.73 6.35 0.12
CA ALA A 53 5.88 5.42 -0.99
C ALA A 53 6.93 5.96 -1.96
N SER A 54 7.80 5.10 -2.46
CA SER A 54 8.88 5.50 -3.38
C SER A 54 8.35 5.88 -4.76
N ARG A 55 7.16 5.40 -5.10
CA ARG A 55 6.47 5.68 -6.36
C ARG A 55 4.99 5.31 -6.20
N PHE A 56 4.15 5.78 -7.13
CA PHE A 56 2.77 5.27 -7.23
C PHE A 56 2.86 3.81 -7.67
N GLN A 57 2.26 2.92 -6.88
CA GLN A 57 2.31 1.49 -7.15
C GLN A 57 1.22 0.75 -6.39
N TYR A 58 0.90 -0.47 -6.82
CA TYR A 58 0.18 -1.37 -5.94
C TYR A 58 1.06 -2.55 -5.57
N VAL A 59 0.85 -3.05 -4.36
CA VAL A 59 1.67 -4.08 -3.74
C VAL A 59 0.79 -5.29 -3.49
N VAL A 60 1.11 -6.40 -4.16
CA VAL A 60 0.43 -7.68 -3.95
C VAL A 60 1.23 -8.47 -2.93
N HIS A 61 0.63 -8.77 -1.79
CA HIS A 61 1.30 -9.54 -0.74
C HIS A 61 1.26 -11.02 -1.08
N LEU A 62 2.41 -11.66 -1.06
CA LEU A 62 2.56 -13.08 -1.41
C LEU A 62 2.91 -13.94 -0.19
N GLY A 63 3.53 -13.35 0.83
CA GLY A 63 3.89 -14.07 2.05
C GLY A 63 4.19 -13.11 3.18
N GLY A 64 4.16 -13.62 4.41
CA GLY A 64 4.34 -12.81 5.60
C GLY A 64 3.15 -11.94 5.91
N ILE A 65 3.29 -11.09 6.92
CA ILE A 65 2.23 -10.18 7.39
C ILE A 65 2.81 -8.77 7.44
N SER A 66 2.16 -7.84 6.76
CA SER A 66 2.48 -6.42 6.83
C SER A 66 1.41 -5.67 7.61
N GLU A 67 1.82 -4.71 8.42
CA GLU A 67 0.90 -3.82 9.13
C GLU A 67 1.22 -2.38 8.72
N ILE A 68 0.19 -1.66 8.27
CA ILE A 68 0.31 -0.27 7.85
C ILE A 68 -0.43 0.59 8.84
N GLU A 69 0.22 1.64 9.31
CA GLU A 69 -0.38 2.60 10.25
C GLU A 69 -0.21 4.02 9.73
N VAL A 70 -1.25 4.83 9.90
CA VAL A 70 -1.25 6.26 9.58
C VAL A 70 -1.53 7.10 10.83
N ALA A 71 -1.29 8.40 10.73
CA ALA A 71 -1.27 9.29 11.90
C ALA A 71 -2.61 9.41 12.62
N ASP A 72 -3.74 9.16 11.95
CA ASP A 72 -5.06 9.20 12.62
C ASP A 72 -5.34 7.96 13.48
N GLY A 73 -4.37 7.02 13.55
CA GLY A 73 -4.49 5.80 14.33
C GLY A 73 -5.08 4.62 13.57
N THR A 74 -5.46 4.80 12.31
CA THR A 74 -5.95 3.69 11.49
C THR A 74 -4.81 2.72 11.20
N VAL A 75 -5.09 1.43 11.38
CA VAL A 75 -4.13 0.34 11.19
C VAL A 75 -4.78 -0.72 10.33
N LYS A 76 -4.06 -1.21 9.32
CA LYS A 76 -4.50 -2.35 8.50
C LYS A 76 -3.41 -3.41 8.47
N ARG A 77 -3.79 -4.66 8.74
CA ARG A 77 -2.92 -5.83 8.54
C ARG A 77 -3.23 -6.47 7.20
N LEU A 78 -2.18 -6.75 6.46
CA LEU A 78 -2.25 -7.30 5.11
C LEU A 78 -1.57 -8.66 5.10
N TYR A 79 -2.31 -9.65 4.63
CA TYR A 79 -1.90 -11.04 4.55
C TYR A 79 -1.68 -11.44 3.09
N ALA A 80 -1.20 -12.66 2.86
CA ALA A 80 -1.03 -13.15 1.48
C ALA A 80 -2.34 -13.03 0.69
N GLY A 81 -2.25 -12.45 -0.51
CA GLY A 81 -3.39 -12.14 -1.35
C GLY A 81 -3.94 -10.74 -1.19
N ASP A 82 -3.63 -10.04 -0.12
CA ASP A 82 -4.10 -8.67 0.11
C ASP A 82 -3.28 -7.67 -0.69
N ILE A 83 -3.89 -6.54 -1.03
CA ILE A 83 -3.31 -5.54 -1.92
C ILE A 83 -3.31 -4.18 -1.25
N LEU A 84 -2.16 -3.50 -1.32
CA LEU A 84 -2.01 -2.11 -0.90
C LEU A 84 -1.75 -1.25 -2.13
N ILE A 85 -2.58 -0.23 -2.34
CA ILE A 85 -2.33 0.78 -3.36
C ILE A 85 -1.63 1.94 -2.67
N ALA A 86 -0.35 2.16 -3.00
CA ALA A 86 0.47 3.17 -2.35
C ALA A 86 0.52 4.43 -3.19
N GLN A 87 -0.04 5.51 -2.68
CA GLN A 87 -0.15 6.79 -3.36
C GLN A 87 0.49 7.94 -2.58
N ASP A 88 0.95 7.70 -1.36
CA ASP A 88 1.49 8.73 -0.48
C ASP A 88 2.98 8.99 -0.75
N THR A 89 3.28 9.41 -1.97
CA THR A 89 4.65 9.78 -2.38
C THR A 89 5.09 11.12 -1.80
N THR A 90 4.21 11.84 -1.16
CA THR A 90 4.46 13.14 -0.51
C THR A 90 3.87 13.16 0.89
N GLY A 91 4.25 14.16 1.68
CA GLY A 91 3.74 14.36 3.03
C GLY A 91 4.44 13.48 4.06
N HIS A 92 3.77 13.22 5.17
CA HIS A 92 4.34 12.50 6.32
C HIS A 92 4.54 11.01 6.04
N GLY A 93 3.68 10.41 5.21
CA GLY A 93 3.76 8.99 4.89
C GLY A 93 3.07 8.11 5.91
N HIS A 94 3.55 6.87 6.00
CA HIS A 94 2.96 5.84 6.85
C HIS A 94 4.05 4.99 7.50
N ILE A 95 3.66 4.23 8.52
CA ILE A 95 4.53 3.25 9.19
C ILE A 95 4.22 1.88 8.60
N THR A 96 5.27 1.10 8.30
CA THR A 96 5.12 -0.28 7.87
C THR A 96 5.82 -1.19 8.87
N ARG A 97 5.13 -2.24 9.33
CA ARG A 97 5.71 -3.25 10.22
C ARG A 97 5.61 -4.62 9.58
N GLY A 98 6.65 -5.41 9.74
CA GLY A 98 6.59 -6.84 9.53
C GLY A 98 6.16 -7.50 10.84
N ILE A 99 5.12 -8.33 10.78
CA ILE A 99 4.56 -9.01 11.94
C ILE A 99 4.91 -10.50 11.85
N GLY A 100 5.35 -11.07 12.98
CA GLY A 100 5.76 -12.47 13.02
C GLY A 100 7.13 -12.70 12.41
N ASP A 101 7.51 -13.96 12.21
CA ASP A 101 8.86 -14.35 11.83
C ASP A 101 9.00 -14.65 10.34
N GLU A 102 7.91 -14.81 9.63
CA GLU A 102 7.95 -15.10 8.19
C GLU A 102 8.31 -13.85 7.41
N SER A 103 9.32 -13.95 6.54
CA SER A 103 9.70 -12.85 5.65
C SER A 103 8.51 -12.38 4.83
N ARG A 104 8.44 -11.07 4.63
CA ARG A 104 7.41 -10.46 3.77
C ARG A 104 7.87 -10.55 2.33
N VAL A 105 7.03 -11.13 1.49
CA VAL A 105 7.27 -11.23 0.06
C VAL A 105 6.14 -10.51 -0.65
N SER A 106 6.49 -9.62 -1.58
CA SER A 106 5.49 -8.86 -2.32
C SER A 106 5.92 -8.62 -3.75
N MET A 107 4.92 -8.43 -4.60
CA MET A 107 5.11 -7.99 -5.97
C MET A 107 4.57 -6.57 -6.11
N ASN A 108 5.43 -5.65 -6.51
CA ASN A 108 5.11 -4.23 -6.60
C ASN A 108 5.01 -3.82 -8.07
N VAL A 109 3.84 -3.32 -8.47
CA VAL A 109 3.53 -2.95 -9.85
C VAL A 109 3.36 -1.44 -9.94
N PRO A 110 4.09 -0.74 -10.84
CA PRO A 110 3.98 0.71 -10.92
C PRO A 110 2.63 1.16 -11.47
N LEU A 111 2.14 2.27 -10.94
CA LEU A 111 0.96 2.96 -11.43
C LEU A 111 1.37 4.33 -11.95
N GLN A 112 0.59 4.87 -12.87
CA GLN A 112 0.74 6.25 -13.30
C GLN A 112 0.48 7.18 -12.12
N GLU A 113 1.18 8.31 -12.08
CA GLU A 113 0.89 9.34 -11.09
C GLU A 113 -0.52 9.87 -11.28
N GLY A 114 -1.21 10.10 -10.16
CA GLY A 114 -2.57 10.59 -10.20
C GLY A 114 -3.26 10.43 -8.86
N SER A 115 -4.56 10.57 -8.86
CA SER A 115 -5.38 10.33 -7.69
C SER A 115 -6.28 9.14 -7.97
N TRP A 116 -5.97 8.00 -7.36
CA TRP A 116 -6.67 6.74 -7.60
C TRP A 116 -7.59 6.40 -6.44
N LEU A 117 -8.36 7.40 -6.00
CA LEU A 117 -9.32 7.23 -4.91
C LEU A 117 -10.63 6.68 -5.45
N PRO A 118 -11.32 5.80 -4.66
CA PRO A 118 -12.65 5.35 -5.04
C PRO A 118 -13.62 6.52 -5.20
N ARG A 119 -14.52 6.40 -6.16
CA ARG A 119 -15.54 7.41 -6.38
C ARG A 119 -16.52 7.45 -5.20
N GLY A 120 -17.03 8.64 -4.88
CA GLY A 120 -17.96 8.85 -3.77
C GLY A 120 -17.28 8.87 -2.41
N ARG A 121 -16.01 8.88 -2.41
CA ARG A 121 -15.16 8.89 -1.23
C ARG A 121 -15.04 10.30 -0.62
#